data_7689f8d35d057deea36c2086784f1ae7
#
_entry.id   7689f8d35d057deea36c2086784f1ae7
#
_cell.length_a   1.000
_cell.length_b   1.000
_cell.length_c   1.000
_cell.angle_alpha   90.00
_cell.angle_beta   90.00
_cell.angle_gamma   90.00
#
_symmetry.space_group_name_H-M   'P 1'
#
loop_
_entity.id
_entity.type
_entity.pdbx_description
1 polymer ?
#
loop_
_entity_poly.entity_id
_entity_poly.type
_entity_poly.pdbx_seq_one_letter_code
_entity_poly.pdbx_strand_id
1 'polypeptide(L)'
;MQELFFSDEQIRSVIPNIQKSVVGETPWSDRLSGFLETAVRFCEGYISPMRRMPDNLVSVARRFCVWYAWAEALPSLDLVATPNGFAVVSNQTLAPASQARVEAARVNAAFQAGQTACALLDGLRHDQEWRVSREGKRFFSLFPDPRDFTQTCPAGVHPFFHYIARWHQLLVAESEIAVKVLSSKAMHELRIVAMRQASGQEVSGQDLEILGLVRTAALDIVDGLGGHRRAFAQIRSALDMADDSRVAAIWRMS
;
A
#
# COMPACT_ATOMS: atom_id res chain seq x y z
N MET A 1 26.11 -4.11 -1.27
CA MET A 1 24.85 -3.55 -0.78
C MET A 1 24.69 -2.19 -1.47
N GLN A 2 23.68 -2.01 -2.32
CA GLN A 2 23.32 -0.66 -2.74
C GLN A 2 22.64 0.01 -1.54
N GLU A 3 23.42 0.73 -0.74
CA GLU A 3 22.84 1.62 0.25
C GLU A 3 22.11 2.73 -0.49
N LEU A 4 20.84 2.89 -0.22
CA LEU A 4 20.09 4.04 -0.69
C LEU A 4 20.66 5.29 0.02
N PHE A 5 21.56 5.94 -0.67
CA PHE A 5 22.07 7.23 -0.22
C PHE A 5 21.04 8.34 -0.58
N PHE A 6 20.74 9.19 0.37
CA PHE A 6 19.83 10.32 0.18
C PHE A 6 20.61 11.62 0.35
N SER A 7 20.89 12.30 -0.74
CA SER A 7 21.47 13.63 -0.68
C SER A 7 20.38 14.70 -0.48
N ASP A 8 20.76 15.86 0.04
CA ASP A 8 19.89 17.03 0.17
C ASP A 8 19.21 17.40 -1.16
N GLU A 9 19.96 17.30 -2.27
CA GLU A 9 19.43 17.57 -3.60
C GLU A 9 18.31 16.61 -3.99
N GLN A 10 18.50 15.30 -3.69
CA GLN A 10 17.48 14.28 -3.95
C GLN A 10 16.22 14.50 -3.09
N ILE A 11 16.37 14.84 -1.80
CA ILE A 11 15.25 15.17 -0.93
C ILE A 11 14.49 16.38 -1.47
N ARG A 12 15.20 17.44 -1.84
CA ARG A 12 14.62 18.67 -2.39
C ARG A 12 13.95 18.49 -3.75
N SER A 13 14.41 17.54 -4.55
CA SER A 13 13.75 17.22 -5.83
C SER A 13 12.38 16.54 -5.64
N VAL A 14 12.14 15.96 -4.47
CA VAL A 14 10.88 15.26 -4.14
C VAL A 14 9.92 16.16 -3.35
N ILE A 15 10.42 16.85 -2.31
CA ILE A 15 9.60 17.70 -1.44
C ILE A 15 9.58 19.12 -1.96
N PRO A 16 8.43 19.64 -2.44
CA PRO A 16 8.33 21.01 -2.93
C PRO A 16 8.53 22.02 -1.79
N ASN A 17 9.15 23.15 -2.13
CA ASN A 17 9.35 24.28 -1.23
C ASN A 17 10.27 24.04 -0.01
N ILE A 18 10.99 22.93 0.03
CA ILE A 18 12.05 22.77 1.02
C ILE A 18 13.19 23.76 0.69
N GLN A 19 13.54 24.58 1.66
CA GLN A 19 14.66 25.52 1.51
C GLN A 19 16.00 24.78 1.53
N LYS A 20 16.97 25.33 0.79
CA LYS A 20 18.36 24.84 0.88
C LYS A 20 18.90 25.17 2.25
N SER A 21 19.52 24.17 2.91
CA SER A 21 20.25 24.42 4.16
C SER A 21 21.34 25.47 3.93
N VAL A 22 21.41 26.46 4.79
CA VAL A 22 22.45 27.49 4.75
C VAL A 22 23.74 26.93 5.33
N VAL A 23 24.86 27.50 4.96
CA VAL A 23 26.17 27.11 5.53
C VAL A 23 26.12 27.19 7.05
N GLY A 24 26.41 26.07 7.72
CA GLY A 24 26.33 25.95 9.19
C GLY A 24 25.01 25.35 9.73
N GLU A 25 23.99 25.15 8.87
CA GLU A 25 22.79 24.39 9.25
C GLU A 25 22.94 22.91 8.96
N THR A 26 22.30 22.09 9.80
CA THR A 26 22.24 20.64 9.59
C THR A 26 21.54 20.33 8.26
N PRO A 27 22.14 19.54 7.36
CA PRO A 27 21.54 19.12 6.11
C PRO A 27 20.22 18.37 6.32
N TRP A 28 19.31 18.42 5.35
CA TRP A 28 18.07 17.67 5.40
C TRP A 28 18.27 16.16 5.44
N SER A 29 19.30 15.65 4.76
CA SER A 29 19.73 14.26 4.82
C SER A 29 19.98 13.79 6.25
N ASP A 30 20.62 14.63 7.06
CA ASP A 30 20.93 14.31 8.46
C ASP A 30 19.72 14.48 9.37
N ARG A 31 18.94 15.57 9.17
CA ARG A 31 17.69 15.79 9.93
C ARG A 31 16.68 14.68 9.75
N LEU A 32 16.61 14.09 8.56
CA LEU A 32 15.67 13.03 8.21
C LEU A 32 16.26 11.63 8.31
N SER A 33 17.52 11.45 8.69
CA SER A 33 18.23 10.17 8.60
C SER A 33 17.47 9.01 9.26
N GLY A 34 17.02 9.15 10.51
CA GLY A 34 16.26 8.12 11.21
C GLY A 34 14.90 7.80 10.58
N PHE A 35 14.23 8.81 10.04
CA PHE A 35 12.96 8.62 9.31
C PHE A 35 13.18 7.95 7.95
N LEU A 36 14.26 8.30 7.26
CA LEU A 36 14.66 7.67 6.00
C LEU A 36 15.02 6.20 6.20
N GLU A 37 15.76 5.86 7.25
CA GLU A 37 16.03 4.47 7.62
C GLU A 37 14.74 3.70 7.89
N THR A 38 13.79 4.30 8.60
CA THR A 38 12.48 3.69 8.86
C THR A 38 11.70 3.48 7.56
N ALA A 39 11.72 4.45 6.66
CA ALA A 39 11.08 4.36 5.35
C ALA A 39 11.70 3.24 4.49
N VAL A 40 13.03 3.12 4.49
CA VAL A 40 13.74 2.02 3.79
C VAL A 40 13.33 0.67 4.36
N ARG A 41 13.36 0.50 5.69
CA ARG A 41 12.92 -0.75 6.35
C ARG A 41 11.47 -1.08 6.03
N PHE A 42 10.59 -0.08 5.99
CA PHE A 42 9.19 -0.28 5.58
C PHE A 42 9.12 -0.76 4.12
N CYS A 43 9.80 -0.08 3.19
CA CYS A 43 9.84 -0.48 1.79
C CYS A 43 10.37 -1.91 1.62
N GLU A 44 11.46 -2.26 2.28
CA GLU A 44 12.06 -3.59 2.25
C GLU A 44 11.18 -4.68 2.86
N GLY A 45 10.49 -4.35 3.95
CA GLY A 45 9.61 -5.31 4.64
C GLY A 45 8.26 -5.54 3.97
N TYR A 46 7.76 -4.55 3.23
CA TYR A 46 6.39 -4.59 2.71
C TYR A 46 6.29 -4.54 1.18
N ILE A 47 7.25 -3.96 0.47
CA ILE A 47 7.19 -3.79 -0.98
C ILE A 47 8.22 -4.67 -1.69
N SER A 48 9.51 -4.38 -1.49
CA SER A 48 10.61 -5.16 -2.07
C SER A 48 11.94 -4.83 -1.40
N PRO A 49 12.81 -5.83 -1.17
CA PRO A 49 14.19 -5.58 -0.75
C PRO A 49 14.93 -4.71 -1.77
N MET A 50 15.64 -3.67 -1.31
CA MET A 50 16.35 -2.73 -2.21
C MET A 50 17.36 -3.42 -3.13
N ARG A 51 18.05 -4.45 -2.63
CA ARG A 51 19.00 -5.25 -3.43
C ARG A 51 18.37 -6.03 -4.60
N ARG A 52 17.05 -6.17 -4.61
CA ARG A 52 16.27 -6.84 -5.66
C ARG A 52 15.42 -5.85 -6.45
N MET A 53 15.55 -4.55 -6.15
CA MET A 53 14.80 -3.53 -6.84
C MET A 53 15.35 -3.38 -8.27
N PRO A 54 14.53 -3.51 -9.31
CA PRO A 54 14.93 -3.21 -10.69
C PRO A 54 15.47 -1.77 -10.81
N ASP A 55 16.53 -1.57 -11.60
CA ASP A 55 17.22 -0.27 -11.70
C ASP A 55 16.27 0.87 -12.08
N ASN A 56 15.33 0.62 -12.97
CA ASN A 56 14.32 1.60 -13.38
C ASN A 56 13.33 1.96 -12.27
N LEU A 57 13.22 1.17 -11.19
CA LEU A 57 12.34 1.43 -10.05
C LEU A 57 13.06 2.02 -8.84
N VAL A 58 14.38 2.02 -8.81
CA VAL A 58 15.17 2.57 -7.68
C VAL A 58 14.83 4.04 -7.42
N SER A 59 14.64 4.85 -8.47
CA SER A 59 14.24 6.25 -8.33
C SER A 59 12.84 6.40 -7.72
N VAL A 60 11.91 5.53 -8.08
CA VAL A 60 10.54 5.51 -7.53
C VAL A 60 10.57 5.07 -6.06
N ALA A 61 11.37 4.04 -5.72
CA ALA A 61 11.58 3.59 -4.34
C ALA A 61 12.17 4.70 -3.47
N ARG A 62 13.14 5.46 -4.00
CA ARG A 62 13.71 6.62 -3.30
C ARG A 62 12.66 7.70 -3.03
N ARG A 63 11.81 8.01 -4.02
CA ARG A 63 10.70 8.97 -3.85
C ARG A 63 9.72 8.50 -2.78
N PHE A 64 9.38 7.21 -2.76
CA PHE A 64 8.56 6.63 -1.71
C PHE A 64 9.18 6.87 -0.33
N CYS A 65 10.46 6.51 -0.15
CA CYS A 65 11.15 6.67 1.12
C CYS A 65 11.19 8.14 1.58
N VAL A 66 11.43 9.08 0.66
CA VAL A 66 11.46 10.51 0.99
C VAL A 66 10.08 11.01 1.42
N TRP A 67 9.01 10.68 0.70
CA TRP A 67 7.65 11.09 1.09
C TRP A 67 7.22 10.46 2.41
N TYR A 68 7.51 9.19 2.61
CA TYR A 68 7.19 8.48 3.85
C TYR A 68 7.94 9.11 5.04
N ALA A 69 9.26 9.29 4.91
CA ALA A 69 10.08 9.91 5.94
C ALA A 69 9.63 11.34 6.26
N TRP A 70 9.24 12.11 5.24
CA TRP A 70 8.70 13.46 5.42
C TRP A 70 7.38 13.47 6.19
N ALA A 71 6.45 12.57 5.86
CA ALA A 71 5.19 12.44 6.59
C ALA A 71 5.39 12.12 8.08
N GLU A 72 6.34 11.24 8.39
CA GLU A 72 6.67 10.86 9.77
C GLU A 72 7.43 11.95 10.53
N ALA A 73 8.27 12.72 9.83
CA ALA A 73 9.07 13.77 10.45
C ALA A 73 8.28 15.06 10.77
N LEU A 74 7.29 15.42 9.93
CA LEU A 74 6.58 16.70 10.00
C LEU A 74 6.08 17.07 11.41
N PRO A 75 5.50 16.15 12.22
CA PRO A 75 5.04 16.50 13.56
C PRO A 75 6.15 16.87 14.55
N SER A 76 7.40 16.53 14.24
CA SER A 76 8.55 16.73 15.13
C SER A 76 9.54 17.79 14.65
N LEU A 77 9.38 18.30 13.41
CA LEU A 77 10.36 19.23 12.81
C LEU A 77 10.43 20.59 13.49
N ASP A 78 9.38 21.04 14.14
CA ASP A 78 9.28 22.31 14.86
C ASP A 78 9.37 22.12 16.39
N LEU A 79 9.52 20.87 16.88
CA LEU A 79 9.60 20.57 18.28
C LEU A 79 11.05 20.47 18.74
N VAL A 80 11.37 21.20 19.82
CA VAL A 80 12.64 21.08 20.54
C VAL A 80 12.37 20.49 21.90
N ALA A 81 13.03 19.37 22.21
CA ALA A 81 13.01 18.81 23.54
C ALA A 81 13.87 19.69 24.49
N THR A 82 13.29 20.17 25.57
CA THR A 82 13.98 20.91 26.63
C THR A 82 13.87 20.14 27.93
N PRO A 83 14.72 20.42 28.94
CA PRO A 83 14.61 19.78 30.26
C PRO A 83 13.24 19.95 30.93
N ASN A 84 12.49 20.96 30.55
CA ASN A 84 11.17 21.29 31.11
C ASN A 84 9.99 20.89 30.22
N GLY A 85 10.24 20.14 29.09
CA GLY A 85 9.22 19.72 28.14
C GLY A 85 9.56 20.06 26.69
N PHE A 86 8.53 20.20 25.86
CA PHE A 86 8.70 20.54 24.45
C PHE A 86 8.49 22.04 24.22
N ALA A 87 9.32 22.64 23.38
CA ALA A 87 9.19 23.99 22.89
C ALA A 87 9.04 24.00 21.37
N VAL A 88 8.42 25.03 20.80
CA VAL A 88 8.32 25.25 19.35
C VAL A 88 9.42 26.22 18.92
N VAL A 89 10.12 25.88 17.85
CA VAL A 89 11.13 26.78 17.26
C VAL A 89 10.39 27.91 16.57
N SER A 90 10.60 29.14 17.04
CA SER A 90 10.17 30.35 16.36
C SER A 90 11.38 31.24 16.11
N ASN A 91 11.52 31.79 14.92
CA ASN A 91 12.49 32.81 14.64
C ASN A 91 11.79 34.15 14.38
N GLN A 92 12.55 35.23 14.36
CA GLN A 92 11.99 36.58 14.24
C GLN A 92 11.29 36.87 12.90
N THR A 93 11.49 36.00 11.88
CA THR A 93 10.99 36.20 10.51
C THR A 93 9.90 35.26 10.10
N LEU A 94 9.75 34.13 10.79
CA LEU A 94 8.77 33.07 10.45
C LEU A 94 7.97 32.68 11.69
N ALA A 95 6.66 32.84 11.62
CA ALA A 95 5.76 32.29 12.63
C ALA A 95 5.64 30.76 12.48
N PRO A 96 5.53 30.01 13.59
CA PRO A 96 5.26 28.58 13.54
C PRO A 96 3.99 28.27 12.73
N ALA A 97 4.02 27.20 11.95
CA ALA A 97 2.83 26.75 11.25
C ALA A 97 1.75 26.32 12.26
N SER A 98 0.49 26.59 11.98
CA SER A 98 -0.59 26.07 12.81
C SER A 98 -0.62 24.53 12.75
N GLN A 99 -1.00 23.89 13.86
CA GLN A 99 -1.13 22.43 13.92
C GLN A 99 -1.98 21.86 12.77
N ALA A 100 -3.04 22.56 12.39
CA ALA A 100 -3.90 22.13 11.27
C ALA A 100 -3.14 22.13 9.92
N ARG A 101 -2.22 23.09 9.70
CA ARG A 101 -1.39 23.12 8.49
C ARG A 101 -0.34 22.02 8.49
N VAL A 102 0.28 21.76 9.63
CA VAL A 102 1.25 20.65 9.78
C VAL A 102 0.55 19.32 9.52
N GLU A 103 -0.62 19.11 10.11
CA GLU A 103 -1.40 17.88 9.89
C GLU A 103 -1.84 17.73 8.42
N ALA A 104 -2.31 18.79 7.79
CA ALA A 104 -2.66 18.76 6.36
C ALA A 104 -1.44 18.43 5.48
N ALA A 105 -0.27 18.97 5.78
CA ALA A 105 0.98 18.65 5.09
C ALA A 105 1.39 17.19 5.31
N ARG A 106 1.25 16.67 6.53
CA ARG A 106 1.51 15.26 6.89
C ARG A 106 0.62 14.31 6.10
N VAL A 107 -0.70 14.58 6.10
CA VAL A 107 -1.68 13.77 5.35
C VAL A 107 -1.35 13.78 3.86
N ASN A 108 -1.03 14.95 3.28
CA ASN A 108 -0.63 15.03 1.88
C ASN A 108 0.65 14.25 1.60
N ALA A 109 1.67 14.37 2.45
CA ALA A 109 2.92 13.62 2.30
C ALA A 109 2.70 12.10 2.37
N ALA A 110 1.90 11.64 3.33
CA ALA A 110 1.50 10.23 3.44
C ALA A 110 0.73 9.76 2.18
N PHE A 111 -0.13 10.62 1.63
CA PHE A 111 -0.85 10.32 0.40
C PHE A 111 0.12 10.17 -0.80
N GLN A 112 1.09 11.06 -0.94
CA GLN A 112 2.14 10.97 -1.97
C GLN A 112 3.02 9.73 -1.81
N ALA A 113 3.33 9.34 -0.57
CA ALA A 113 4.02 8.08 -0.29
C ALA A 113 3.19 6.88 -0.77
N GLY A 114 1.91 6.83 -0.45
CA GLY A 114 1.01 5.77 -0.89
C GLY A 114 0.88 5.69 -2.41
N GLN A 115 0.74 6.81 -3.11
CA GLN A 115 0.74 6.88 -4.57
C GLN A 115 2.03 6.31 -5.17
N THR A 116 3.16 6.69 -4.58
CA THR A 116 4.47 6.23 -5.05
C THR A 116 4.67 4.73 -4.77
N ALA A 117 4.15 4.22 -3.65
CA ALA A 117 4.12 2.79 -3.35
C ALA A 117 3.30 2.01 -4.39
N CYS A 118 2.13 2.51 -4.79
CA CYS A 118 1.33 1.90 -5.85
C CYS A 118 2.07 1.90 -7.19
N ALA A 119 2.77 2.98 -7.53
CA ALA A 119 3.59 3.04 -8.75
C ALA A 119 4.75 2.02 -8.73
N LEU A 120 5.35 1.77 -7.54
CA LEU A 120 6.34 0.69 -7.38
C LEU A 120 5.70 -0.68 -7.63
N LEU A 121 4.53 -0.94 -7.07
CA LEU A 121 3.81 -2.20 -7.28
C LEU A 121 3.44 -2.41 -8.75
N ASP A 122 3.04 -1.35 -9.46
CA ASP A 122 2.74 -1.42 -10.90
C ASP A 122 3.96 -1.90 -11.70
N GLY A 123 5.15 -1.40 -11.39
CA GLY A 123 6.40 -1.86 -12.01
C GLY A 123 6.80 -3.28 -11.59
N LEU A 124 6.69 -3.59 -10.30
CA LEU A 124 7.11 -4.88 -9.74
C LEU A 124 6.21 -6.05 -10.15
N ARG A 125 4.93 -5.82 -10.46
CA ARG A 125 4.00 -6.88 -10.90
C ARG A 125 4.46 -7.63 -12.14
N HIS A 126 5.28 -7.01 -12.98
CA HIS A 126 5.83 -7.62 -14.18
C HIS A 126 7.11 -8.44 -13.91
N ASP A 127 7.70 -8.31 -12.72
CA ASP A 127 8.88 -9.06 -12.30
C ASP A 127 8.48 -10.42 -11.72
N GLN A 128 8.93 -11.50 -12.38
CA GLN A 128 8.63 -12.86 -11.95
C GLN A 128 9.30 -13.22 -10.61
N GLU A 129 10.51 -12.74 -10.36
CA GLU A 129 11.22 -13.01 -9.11
C GLU A 129 10.52 -12.34 -7.93
N TRP A 130 10.05 -11.11 -8.14
CA TRP A 130 9.28 -10.41 -7.11
C TRP A 130 7.95 -11.12 -6.80
N ARG A 131 7.22 -11.56 -7.82
CA ARG A 131 5.93 -12.25 -7.62
C ARG A 131 6.01 -13.49 -6.73
N VAL A 132 7.13 -14.24 -6.80
CA VAL A 132 7.35 -15.42 -5.96
C VAL A 132 8.01 -15.11 -4.63
N SER A 133 8.46 -13.87 -4.41
CA SER A 133 9.07 -13.42 -3.17
C SER A 133 8.05 -13.39 -2.02
N ARG A 134 8.54 -13.26 -0.80
CA ARG A 134 7.69 -13.08 0.40
C ARG A 134 6.84 -11.81 0.29
N GLU A 135 7.44 -10.74 -0.19
CA GLU A 135 6.80 -9.43 -0.34
C GLU A 135 5.75 -9.47 -1.46
N GLY A 136 6.09 -10.02 -2.61
CA GLY A 136 5.17 -10.15 -3.76
C GLY A 136 3.97 -11.04 -3.46
N LYS A 137 4.18 -12.13 -2.71
CA LYS A 137 3.07 -13.02 -2.27
C LYS A 137 2.02 -12.31 -1.43
N ARG A 138 2.36 -11.22 -0.74
CA ARG A 138 1.40 -10.40 0.02
C ARG A 138 0.36 -9.77 -0.89
N PHE A 139 0.75 -9.43 -2.10
CA PHE A 139 -0.12 -8.85 -3.12
C PHE A 139 -0.74 -9.90 -4.05
N PHE A 140 -0.46 -11.19 -3.85
CA PHE A 140 -1.16 -12.29 -4.49
C PHE A 140 -2.44 -12.63 -3.70
N SER A 141 -3.43 -11.76 -3.81
CA SER A 141 -4.71 -11.77 -3.09
C SER A 141 -5.85 -11.41 -4.04
N LEU A 142 -7.06 -11.32 -3.52
CA LEU A 142 -8.21 -10.75 -4.26
C LEU A 142 -8.03 -9.27 -4.59
N PHE A 143 -7.16 -8.55 -3.87
CA PHE A 143 -6.86 -7.14 -4.05
C PHE A 143 -5.37 -6.94 -4.33
N PRO A 144 -4.84 -7.37 -5.49
CA PRO A 144 -3.43 -7.20 -5.82
C PRO A 144 -3.05 -5.74 -6.05
N ASP A 145 -4.04 -4.89 -6.36
CA ASP A 145 -3.90 -3.45 -6.37
C ASP A 145 -4.53 -2.86 -5.10
N PRO A 146 -3.73 -2.27 -4.20
CA PRO A 146 -4.28 -1.63 -3.00
C PRO A 146 -5.29 -0.51 -3.31
N ARG A 147 -5.25 0.08 -4.50
CA ARG A 147 -6.21 1.11 -4.93
C ARG A 147 -7.65 0.58 -5.03
N ASP A 148 -7.81 -0.73 -5.24
CA ASP A 148 -9.12 -1.38 -5.24
C ASP A 148 -9.67 -1.59 -3.82
N PHE A 149 -8.83 -1.46 -2.79
CA PHE A 149 -9.19 -1.68 -1.39
C PHE A 149 -9.64 -0.37 -0.73
N THR A 150 -10.68 0.28 -1.29
CA THR A 150 -11.09 1.63 -0.89
C THR A 150 -12.34 1.69 -0.04
N GLN A 151 -13.24 0.71 -0.11
CA GLN A 151 -14.59 0.80 0.50
C GLN A 151 -14.56 1.04 2.02
N THR A 152 -13.52 0.54 2.70
CA THR A 152 -13.37 0.63 4.15
C THR A 152 -12.27 1.59 4.56
N CYS A 153 -11.68 2.30 3.60
CA CYS A 153 -10.54 3.16 3.84
C CYS A 153 -10.98 4.44 4.60
N PRO A 154 -10.41 4.71 5.78
CA PRO A 154 -10.71 5.93 6.51
C PRO A 154 -10.33 7.18 5.72
N ALA A 155 -11.10 8.26 5.91
CA ALA A 155 -10.77 9.56 5.32
C ALA A 155 -9.35 10.00 5.73
N GLY A 156 -8.58 10.50 4.76
CA GLY A 156 -7.21 10.95 4.96
C GLY A 156 -6.15 9.85 4.99
N VAL A 157 -6.54 8.57 4.87
CA VAL A 157 -5.60 7.44 4.74
C VAL A 157 -5.52 7.01 3.27
N HIS A 158 -4.31 6.82 2.76
CA HIS A 158 -4.16 6.27 1.41
C HIS A 158 -4.46 4.76 1.39
N PRO A 159 -5.17 4.23 0.38
CA PRO A 159 -5.57 2.81 0.30
C PRO A 159 -4.41 1.82 0.47
N PHE A 160 -3.20 2.16 0.00
CA PHE A 160 -2.01 1.33 0.19
C PHE A 160 -1.73 1.05 1.67
N PHE A 161 -1.71 2.09 2.52
CA PHE A 161 -1.42 1.91 3.95
C PHE A 161 -2.57 1.19 4.66
N HIS A 162 -3.81 1.48 4.26
CA HIS A 162 -4.97 0.77 4.77
C HIS A 162 -4.91 -0.73 4.44
N TYR A 163 -4.57 -1.07 3.19
CA TYR A 163 -4.36 -2.46 2.75
C TYR A 163 -3.29 -3.17 3.59
N ILE A 164 -2.12 -2.55 3.76
CA ILE A 164 -1.02 -3.13 4.57
C ILE A 164 -1.47 -3.36 6.02
N ALA A 165 -2.21 -2.43 6.62
CA ALA A 165 -2.73 -2.56 7.98
C ALA A 165 -3.76 -3.68 8.13
N ARG A 166 -4.56 -3.95 7.09
CA ARG A 166 -5.65 -4.94 7.09
C ARG A 166 -5.30 -6.26 6.41
N TRP A 167 -4.11 -6.39 5.85
CA TRP A 167 -3.70 -7.54 5.06
C TRP A 167 -3.95 -8.89 5.74
N HIS A 168 -3.62 -9.03 7.03
CA HIS A 168 -3.87 -10.28 7.75
C HIS A 168 -5.36 -10.63 7.86
N GLN A 169 -6.21 -9.63 8.06
CA GLN A 169 -7.67 -9.82 8.14
C GLN A 169 -8.22 -10.24 6.78
N LEU A 170 -7.68 -9.67 5.70
CA LEU A 170 -8.05 -10.05 4.34
C LEU A 170 -7.68 -11.51 4.05
N LEU A 171 -6.49 -11.98 4.45
CA LEU A 171 -6.10 -13.39 4.28
C LEU A 171 -7.01 -14.34 5.05
N VAL A 172 -7.44 -13.96 6.26
CA VAL A 172 -8.39 -14.75 7.05
C VAL A 172 -9.74 -14.81 6.32
N ALA A 173 -10.24 -13.68 5.82
CA ALA A 173 -11.50 -13.60 5.07
C ALA A 173 -11.44 -14.47 3.80
N GLU A 174 -10.37 -14.38 3.01
CA GLU A 174 -10.16 -15.22 1.82
C GLU A 174 -10.14 -16.71 2.17
N SER A 175 -9.49 -17.07 3.27
CA SER A 175 -9.43 -18.47 3.75
C SER A 175 -10.82 -18.96 4.19
N GLU A 176 -11.59 -18.12 4.84
CA GLU A 176 -12.96 -18.44 5.25
C GLU A 176 -13.87 -18.67 4.05
N ILE A 177 -13.79 -17.82 3.03
CA ILE A 177 -14.55 -17.97 1.77
C ILE A 177 -14.11 -19.24 1.05
N ALA A 178 -12.81 -19.52 0.98
CA ALA A 178 -12.29 -20.73 0.35
C ALA A 178 -12.81 -22.01 1.00
N VAL A 179 -12.96 -22.02 2.33
CA VAL A 179 -13.46 -23.22 3.06
C VAL A 179 -14.98 -23.35 3.01
N LYS A 180 -15.72 -22.23 3.05
CA LYS A 180 -17.20 -22.28 3.22
C LYS A 180 -17.97 -22.21 1.91
N VAL A 181 -17.40 -21.64 0.86
CA VAL A 181 -18.13 -21.33 -0.38
C VAL A 181 -17.44 -21.87 -1.63
N LEU A 182 -16.13 -21.68 -1.70
CA LEU A 182 -15.30 -22.06 -2.82
C LEU A 182 -14.44 -23.27 -2.44
N SER A 183 -13.51 -23.63 -3.30
CA SER A 183 -12.39 -24.48 -2.94
C SER A 183 -11.10 -23.64 -2.88
N SER A 184 -10.05 -24.19 -2.26
CA SER A 184 -8.74 -23.55 -2.28
C SER A 184 -8.20 -23.35 -3.70
N LYS A 185 -8.53 -24.29 -4.62
CA LYS A 185 -8.18 -24.18 -6.03
C LYS A 185 -8.92 -23.03 -6.70
N ALA A 186 -10.21 -22.90 -6.47
CA ALA A 186 -11.04 -21.83 -6.99
C ALA A 186 -10.58 -20.46 -6.48
N MET A 187 -10.27 -20.34 -5.20
CA MET A 187 -9.70 -19.12 -4.65
C MET A 187 -8.35 -18.75 -5.28
N HIS A 188 -7.51 -19.75 -5.56
CA HIS A 188 -6.25 -19.54 -6.26
C HIS A 188 -6.47 -18.99 -7.68
N GLU A 189 -7.40 -19.55 -8.44
CA GLU A 189 -7.75 -19.04 -9.78
C GLU A 189 -8.31 -17.63 -9.74
N LEU A 190 -9.15 -17.29 -8.76
CA LEU A 190 -9.63 -15.92 -8.58
C LEU A 190 -8.51 -14.91 -8.28
N ARG A 191 -7.51 -15.30 -7.52
CA ARG A 191 -6.32 -14.46 -7.30
C ARG A 191 -5.54 -14.26 -8.61
N ILE A 192 -5.46 -15.28 -9.48
CA ILE A 192 -4.87 -15.13 -10.81
C ILE A 192 -5.70 -14.17 -11.67
N VAL A 193 -7.03 -14.28 -11.65
CA VAL A 193 -7.94 -13.35 -12.34
C VAL A 193 -7.72 -11.91 -11.84
N ALA A 194 -7.68 -11.71 -10.52
CA ALA A 194 -7.43 -10.42 -9.91
C ALA A 194 -6.06 -9.84 -10.33
N MET A 195 -5.01 -10.67 -10.36
CA MET A 195 -3.67 -10.26 -10.83
C MET A 195 -3.65 -9.87 -12.30
N ARG A 196 -4.37 -10.59 -13.18
CA ARG A 196 -4.51 -10.23 -14.58
C ARG A 196 -5.20 -8.89 -14.74
N GLN A 197 -6.33 -8.69 -14.04
CA GLN A 197 -7.04 -7.42 -14.02
C GLN A 197 -6.12 -6.26 -13.59
N ALA A 198 -5.41 -6.41 -12.48
CA ALA A 198 -4.49 -5.40 -11.98
C ALA A 198 -3.28 -5.12 -12.90
N SER A 199 -2.93 -6.08 -13.75
CA SER A 199 -1.88 -5.94 -14.76
C SER A 199 -2.39 -5.42 -16.11
N GLY A 200 -3.67 -5.03 -16.20
CA GLY A 200 -4.28 -4.53 -17.43
C GLY A 200 -4.48 -5.61 -18.52
N GLN A 201 -4.43 -6.90 -18.16
CA GLN A 201 -4.71 -8.00 -19.05
C GLN A 201 -6.22 -8.21 -19.21
N GLU A 202 -6.62 -8.70 -20.37
CA GLU A 202 -8.02 -9.02 -20.65
C GLU A 202 -8.52 -10.15 -19.75
N VAL A 203 -9.69 -9.92 -19.13
CA VAL A 203 -10.39 -10.84 -18.23
C VAL A 203 -11.83 -10.97 -18.70
N SER A 204 -12.43 -12.16 -18.63
CA SER A 204 -13.82 -12.36 -19.03
C SER A 204 -14.78 -11.58 -18.12
N GLY A 205 -15.92 -11.15 -18.67
CA GLY A 205 -16.94 -10.44 -17.88
C GLY A 205 -17.48 -11.28 -16.73
N GLN A 206 -17.62 -12.58 -16.93
CA GLN A 206 -18.08 -13.51 -15.90
C GLN A 206 -17.07 -13.66 -14.75
N ASP A 207 -15.77 -13.78 -15.07
CA ASP A 207 -14.72 -13.83 -14.05
C ASP A 207 -14.69 -12.54 -13.21
N LEU A 208 -14.93 -11.38 -13.85
CA LEU A 208 -15.02 -10.08 -13.16
C LEU A 208 -16.24 -10.00 -12.24
N GLU A 209 -17.40 -10.54 -12.65
CA GLU A 209 -18.60 -10.59 -11.82
C GLU A 209 -18.38 -11.44 -10.58
N ILE A 210 -17.84 -12.67 -10.73
CA ILE A 210 -17.53 -13.56 -9.62
C ILE A 210 -16.48 -12.92 -8.69
N LEU A 211 -15.42 -12.35 -9.26
CA LEU A 211 -14.39 -11.65 -8.49
C LEU A 211 -14.99 -10.49 -7.67
N GLY A 212 -15.92 -9.71 -8.26
CA GLY A 212 -16.62 -8.62 -7.59
C GLY A 212 -17.45 -9.10 -6.39
N LEU A 213 -18.20 -10.19 -6.54
CA LEU A 213 -18.98 -10.80 -5.45
C LEU A 213 -18.09 -11.30 -4.32
N VAL A 214 -16.98 -11.97 -4.67
CA VAL A 214 -16.04 -12.53 -3.68
C VAL A 214 -15.29 -11.41 -2.96
N ARG A 215 -14.90 -10.33 -3.66
CA ARG A 215 -14.31 -9.12 -3.05
C ARG A 215 -15.26 -8.48 -2.04
N THR A 216 -16.53 -8.32 -2.41
CA THR A 216 -17.56 -7.78 -1.49
C THR A 216 -17.69 -8.64 -0.23
N ALA A 217 -17.78 -9.97 -0.40
CA ALA A 217 -17.83 -10.88 0.75
C ALA A 217 -16.60 -10.79 1.65
N ALA A 218 -15.41 -10.66 1.06
CA ALA A 218 -14.16 -10.52 1.82
C ALA A 218 -14.14 -9.21 2.63
N LEU A 219 -14.61 -8.11 2.04
CA LEU A 219 -14.72 -6.81 2.73
C LEU A 219 -15.73 -6.87 3.88
N ASP A 220 -16.90 -7.47 3.67
CA ASP A 220 -17.92 -7.66 4.71
C ASP A 220 -17.38 -8.44 5.92
N ILE A 221 -16.53 -9.44 5.67
CA ILE A 221 -15.88 -10.22 6.74
C ILE A 221 -14.84 -9.37 7.46
N VAL A 222 -13.97 -8.65 6.72
CA VAL A 222 -12.93 -7.78 7.28
C VAL A 222 -13.52 -6.71 8.17
N ASP A 223 -14.69 -6.17 7.81
CA ASP A 223 -15.36 -5.11 8.57
C ASP A 223 -16.27 -5.63 9.70
N GLY A 224 -16.43 -6.95 9.82
CA GLY A 224 -17.32 -7.55 10.81
C GLY A 224 -18.81 -7.30 10.55
N LEU A 225 -19.16 -6.91 9.34
CA LEU A 225 -20.53 -6.57 8.93
C LEU A 225 -21.34 -7.85 8.73
N GLY A 226 -21.72 -8.67 9.54
CA GLY A 226 -22.57 -9.88 9.47
C GLY A 226 -23.27 -10.26 8.13
N GLY A 227 -23.04 -9.49 7.08
CA GLY A 227 -23.59 -9.63 5.72
C GLY A 227 -23.02 -10.79 4.89
N HIS A 228 -21.92 -11.40 5.32
CA HIS A 228 -21.22 -12.45 4.60
C HIS A 228 -22.09 -13.67 4.23
N ARG A 229 -23.12 -14.01 5.01
CA ARG A 229 -24.05 -15.12 4.67
C ARG A 229 -24.83 -14.84 3.39
N ARG A 230 -25.28 -13.59 3.19
CA ARG A 230 -25.96 -13.19 1.97
C ARG A 230 -25.00 -13.19 0.79
N ALA A 231 -23.80 -12.65 0.98
CA ALA A 231 -22.76 -12.68 -0.03
C ALA A 231 -22.39 -14.12 -0.43
N PHE A 232 -22.28 -15.05 0.51
CA PHE A 232 -22.04 -16.46 0.22
C PHE A 232 -23.15 -17.11 -0.63
N ALA A 233 -24.42 -16.77 -0.35
CA ALA A 233 -25.55 -17.23 -1.16
C ALA A 233 -25.50 -16.67 -2.58
N GLN A 234 -25.14 -15.41 -2.74
CA GLN A 234 -24.98 -14.76 -4.06
C GLN A 234 -23.83 -15.39 -4.87
N ILE A 235 -22.68 -15.65 -4.23
CA ILE A 235 -21.56 -16.33 -4.90
C ILE A 235 -21.98 -17.72 -5.37
N ARG A 236 -22.65 -18.51 -4.55
CA ARG A 236 -23.16 -19.85 -4.93
C ARG A 236 -24.11 -19.76 -6.11
N SER A 237 -25.09 -18.83 -6.05
CA SER A 237 -26.03 -18.64 -7.14
C SER A 237 -25.34 -18.23 -8.45
N ALA A 238 -24.34 -17.35 -8.40
CA ALA A 238 -23.58 -16.94 -9.57
C ALA A 238 -22.78 -18.12 -10.16
N LEU A 239 -22.24 -18.98 -9.31
CA LEU A 239 -21.52 -20.18 -9.72
C LEU A 239 -22.43 -21.23 -10.35
N ASP A 240 -23.64 -21.40 -9.81
CA ASP A 240 -24.65 -22.33 -10.35
C ASP A 240 -25.18 -21.86 -11.71
N MET A 241 -25.23 -20.56 -11.94
CA MET A 241 -25.65 -19.95 -13.21
C MET A 241 -24.54 -19.87 -14.25
N ALA A 242 -23.29 -20.10 -13.88
CA ALA A 242 -22.15 -20.07 -14.77
C ALA A 242 -22.23 -21.28 -15.72
N ASP A 243 -22.65 -21.02 -16.97
CA ASP A 243 -22.94 -22.06 -17.98
C ASP A 243 -21.68 -22.47 -18.77
N ASP A 244 -20.49 -22.38 -18.22
CA ASP A 244 -19.30 -22.70 -18.96
C ASP A 244 -18.46 -23.83 -18.36
N SER A 245 -18.08 -24.75 -19.22
CA SER A 245 -17.25 -25.93 -18.98
C SER A 245 -15.95 -25.61 -18.23
N ARG A 246 -15.39 -24.40 -18.36
CA ARG A 246 -14.14 -23.97 -17.75
C ARG A 246 -14.33 -23.52 -16.28
N VAL A 247 -15.35 -22.74 -16.01
CA VAL A 247 -15.73 -22.31 -14.66
C VAL A 247 -16.28 -23.52 -13.90
N ALA A 248 -17.18 -24.29 -14.51
CA ALA A 248 -17.72 -25.52 -13.95
C ALA A 248 -16.64 -26.58 -13.60
N ALA A 249 -15.58 -26.71 -14.42
CA ALA A 249 -14.49 -27.65 -14.14
C ALA A 249 -13.64 -27.24 -12.93
N ILE A 250 -13.45 -25.93 -12.70
CA ILE A 250 -12.70 -25.42 -11.54
C ILE A 250 -13.54 -25.51 -10.26
N TRP A 251 -14.87 -25.31 -10.37
CA TRP A 251 -15.77 -25.14 -9.24
C TRP A 251 -16.48 -26.43 -8.79
N ARG A 252 -16.73 -27.38 -9.71
CA ARG A 252 -17.42 -28.64 -9.42
C ARG A 252 -16.52 -29.77 -8.89
N MET A 253 -15.23 -29.54 -8.73
CA MET A 253 -14.30 -30.53 -8.17
C MET A 253 -14.07 -30.38 -6.66
N SER A 254 -15.05 -29.81 -5.94
CA SER A 254 -15.04 -29.74 -4.47
C SER A 254 -16.02 -30.71 -3.85
#